data_16b25b54720a5e456efed77c56f110ae
#
_entry.id   16b25b54720a5e456efed77c56f110ae
#
_cell.length_a   1.000
_cell.length_b   1.000
_cell.length_c   1.000
_cell.angle_alpha   90.00
_cell.angle_beta   90.00
_cell.angle_gamma   90.00
#
_symmetry.space_group_name_H-M   'P 1'
#
loop_
_entity.id
_entity.type
_entity.pdbx_description
1 polymer ?
#
loop_
_entity_poly.entity_id
_entity_poly.type
_entity_poly.pdbx_seq_one_letter_code
_entity_poly.pdbx_strand_id
1 'polypeptide(L)'
;AFMGYVLPWGQMSFWGATVITNLVSAIPFVGGAIVEWLWGGFSVDNATLNRFFSIHYLLPFVISGMAIMHIALLHKDGSNNPLGIESYVDRVSFYPYLAIKDIFSLLVFIVFFSVFLFYYPNLLGQPDNYLPANPMVTPAHIVPEWYFLPFYAILRSIPDKLGGVIAM
;
A
#
# COMPACT_ATOMS: atom_id res chain seq x y z
N ALA A 1 2.80 0.59 -0.68
CA ALA A 1 3.15 0.38 0.73
C ALA A 1 3.95 -0.92 0.90
N PHE A 2 3.39 -2.08 0.56
CA PHE A 2 4.06 -3.39 0.77
C PHE A 2 5.42 -3.48 0.06
N MET A 3 5.48 -3.19 -1.23
CA MET A 3 6.73 -3.27 -2.00
C MET A 3 7.81 -2.32 -1.46
N GLY A 4 7.42 -1.12 -1.02
CA GLY A 4 8.35 -0.17 -0.42
C GLY A 4 8.91 -0.62 0.92
N TYR A 5 8.09 -1.30 1.73
CA TYR A 5 8.52 -1.82 3.02
C TYR A 5 9.57 -2.94 2.92
N VAL A 6 9.57 -3.69 1.83
CA VAL A 6 10.58 -4.74 1.57
C VAL A 6 11.96 -4.15 1.28
N LEU A 7 12.05 -2.95 0.73
CA LEU A 7 13.30 -2.36 0.22
C LEU A 7 14.37 -2.09 1.30
N PRO A 8 14.04 -1.69 2.55
CA PRO A 8 15.05 -1.53 3.59
C PRO A 8 15.80 -2.82 3.92
N TRP A 9 15.25 -3.98 3.57
CA TRP A 9 15.86 -5.29 3.75
C TRP A 9 16.25 -5.60 5.20
N GLY A 10 15.39 -5.16 6.12
CA GLY A 10 15.46 -5.56 7.51
C GLY A 10 14.77 -6.90 7.78
N GLN A 11 14.84 -7.38 9.04
CA GLN A 11 14.22 -8.65 9.43
C GLN A 11 12.72 -8.68 9.14
N MET A 12 11.99 -7.62 9.45
CA MET A 12 10.54 -7.56 9.18
C MET A 12 10.24 -7.38 7.69
N SER A 13 11.08 -6.67 6.94
CA SER A 13 10.97 -6.58 5.47
C SER A 13 11.05 -7.95 4.82
N PHE A 14 12.07 -8.73 5.18
CA PHE A 14 12.31 -10.07 4.62
C PHE A 14 11.22 -11.07 5.01
N TRP A 15 10.94 -11.19 6.31
CA TRP A 15 9.96 -12.15 6.80
C TRP A 15 8.53 -11.76 6.47
N GLY A 16 8.22 -10.46 6.46
CA GLY A 16 6.94 -9.93 5.97
C GLY A 16 6.74 -10.25 4.49
N ALA A 17 7.76 -10.05 3.65
CA ALA A 17 7.70 -10.43 2.24
C ALA A 17 7.46 -11.93 2.08
N THR A 18 8.17 -12.76 2.82
CA THR A 18 8.02 -14.22 2.78
C THR A 18 6.59 -14.66 3.12
N VAL A 19 6.02 -14.12 4.18
CA VAL A 19 4.66 -14.48 4.62
C VAL A 19 3.61 -13.98 3.64
N ILE A 20 3.66 -12.69 3.28
CA ILE A 20 2.62 -12.06 2.45
C ILE A 20 2.61 -12.65 1.03
N THR A 21 3.79 -12.81 0.42
CA THR A 21 3.85 -13.41 -0.93
C THR A 21 3.44 -14.88 -0.93
N ASN A 22 3.74 -15.61 0.15
CA ASN A 22 3.30 -17.00 0.29
C ASN A 22 1.78 -17.14 0.47
N LEU A 23 1.02 -16.08 0.79
CA LEU A 23 -0.45 -16.16 0.80
C LEU A 23 -1.02 -16.55 -0.57
N VAL A 24 -0.36 -16.15 -1.64
CA VAL A 24 -0.77 -16.50 -3.02
C VAL A 24 -0.78 -18.01 -3.25
N SER A 25 0.02 -18.79 -2.50
CA SER A 25 0.01 -20.27 -2.60
C SER A 25 -1.31 -20.91 -2.11
N ALA A 26 -2.22 -20.12 -1.52
CA ALA A 26 -3.58 -20.56 -1.22
C ALA A 26 -4.43 -20.82 -2.48
N ILE A 27 -4.05 -20.25 -3.63
CA ILE A 27 -4.74 -20.47 -4.90
C ILE A 27 -4.52 -21.93 -5.34
N PRO A 28 -5.59 -22.73 -5.50
CA PRO A 28 -5.45 -24.12 -5.89
C PRO A 28 -4.72 -24.28 -7.24
N PHE A 29 -3.93 -25.33 -7.36
CA PHE A 29 -3.20 -25.80 -8.55
C PHE A 29 -2.07 -24.88 -9.01
N VAL A 30 -2.24 -23.56 -9.02
CA VAL A 30 -1.27 -22.62 -9.64
C VAL A 30 -0.54 -21.76 -8.60
N GLY A 31 -1.02 -21.71 -7.36
CA GLY A 31 -0.51 -20.78 -6.33
C GLY A 31 0.98 -20.93 -6.06
N GLY A 32 1.48 -22.17 -5.98
CA GLY A 32 2.91 -22.42 -5.79
C GLY A 32 3.77 -21.88 -6.93
N ALA A 33 3.37 -22.15 -8.17
CA ALA A 33 4.08 -21.65 -9.36
C ALA A 33 4.10 -20.11 -9.42
N ILE A 34 2.99 -19.47 -9.02
CA ILE A 34 2.93 -18.00 -8.95
C ILE A 34 3.87 -17.46 -7.88
N VAL A 35 3.97 -18.12 -6.72
CA VAL A 35 4.89 -17.72 -5.65
C VAL A 35 6.35 -17.81 -6.11
N GLU A 36 6.76 -18.93 -6.72
CA GLU A 36 8.11 -19.11 -7.27
C GLU A 36 8.41 -18.07 -8.37
N TRP A 37 7.46 -17.83 -9.25
CA TRP A 37 7.58 -16.77 -10.24
C TRP A 37 7.74 -15.39 -9.60
N LEU A 38 6.97 -15.07 -8.55
CA LEU A 38 7.02 -13.80 -7.84
C LEU A 38 8.38 -13.61 -7.12
N TRP A 39 8.89 -14.66 -6.48
CA TRP A 39 10.20 -14.63 -5.82
C TRP A 39 11.36 -14.60 -6.82
N GLY A 40 11.19 -15.23 -8.00
CA GLY A 40 12.26 -15.45 -8.97
C GLY A 40 13.21 -16.56 -8.58
N GLY A 41 12.74 -17.50 -7.76
CA GLY A 41 13.46 -18.62 -7.20
C GLY A 41 12.61 -19.35 -6.17
N PHE A 42 13.23 -20.17 -5.35
CA PHE A 42 12.54 -21.00 -4.36
C PHE A 42 12.35 -20.31 -3.00
N SER A 43 12.89 -19.11 -2.83
CA SER A 43 12.78 -18.30 -1.62
C SER A 43 12.84 -16.81 -1.95
N VAL A 44 12.42 -15.99 -0.98
CA VAL A 44 12.65 -14.54 -1.05
C VAL A 44 14.15 -14.28 -0.99
N ASP A 45 14.70 -13.61 -2.00
CA ASP A 45 16.11 -13.30 -2.14
C ASP A 45 16.32 -12.06 -3.00
N ASN A 46 17.56 -11.81 -3.41
CA ASN A 46 17.94 -10.68 -4.24
C ASN A 46 17.08 -10.51 -5.50
N ALA A 47 16.68 -11.60 -6.16
CA ALA A 47 15.77 -11.57 -7.31
C ALA A 47 14.42 -10.92 -6.95
N THR A 48 13.85 -11.24 -5.78
CA THR A 48 12.62 -10.65 -5.27
C THR A 48 12.81 -9.16 -4.97
N LEU A 49 13.91 -8.81 -4.29
CA LEU A 49 14.23 -7.43 -3.93
C LEU A 49 14.34 -6.53 -5.16
N ASN A 50 15.05 -6.97 -6.19
CA ASN A 50 15.21 -6.22 -7.44
C ASN A 50 13.89 -6.00 -8.18
N ARG A 51 13.02 -7.00 -8.22
CA ARG A 51 11.68 -6.87 -8.82
C ARG A 51 10.82 -5.87 -8.06
N PHE A 52 10.83 -5.95 -6.75
CA PHE A 52 10.06 -5.04 -5.90
C PHE A 52 10.59 -3.61 -5.99
N PHE A 53 11.90 -3.43 -6.07
CA PHE A 53 12.49 -2.11 -6.33
C PHE A 53 12.00 -1.53 -7.66
N SER A 54 12.07 -2.29 -8.75
CA SER A 54 11.65 -1.84 -10.07
C SER A 54 10.16 -1.45 -10.11
N ILE A 55 9.31 -2.29 -9.51
CA ILE A 55 7.87 -2.03 -9.47
C ILE A 55 7.58 -0.83 -8.54
N HIS A 56 8.23 -0.74 -7.37
CA HIS A 56 8.06 0.38 -6.45
C HIS A 56 8.48 1.72 -7.08
N TYR A 57 9.52 1.70 -7.92
CA TYR A 57 9.93 2.88 -8.68
C TYR A 57 8.88 3.28 -9.73
N LEU A 58 8.30 2.31 -10.44
CA LEU A 58 7.35 2.56 -11.53
C LEU A 58 5.94 2.95 -11.03
N LEU A 59 5.43 2.27 -9.99
CA LEU A 59 4.04 2.41 -9.53
C LEU A 59 3.63 3.84 -9.18
N PRO A 60 4.43 4.68 -8.51
CA PRO A 60 4.07 6.07 -8.22
C PRO A 60 3.74 6.88 -9.46
N PHE A 61 4.49 6.68 -10.56
CA PHE A 61 4.22 7.37 -11.83
C PHE A 61 2.93 6.87 -12.49
N VAL A 62 2.69 5.56 -12.44
CA VAL A 62 1.43 4.98 -12.93
C VAL A 62 0.23 5.53 -12.14
N ILE A 63 0.31 5.55 -10.81
CA ILE A 63 -0.74 6.08 -9.94
C ILE A 63 -0.96 7.58 -10.21
N SER A 64 0.10 8.36 -10.37
CA SER A 64 0.00 9.79 -10.71
C SER A 64 -0.67 10.00 -12.06
N GLY A 65 -0.29 9.21 -13.07
CA GLY A 65 -0.95 9.23 -14.39
C GLY A 65 -2.43 8.87 -14.32
N MET A 66 -2.78 7.85 -13.54
CA MET A 66 -4.18 7.47 -13.31
C MET A 66 -4.96 8.57 -12.58
N ALA A 67 -4.36 9.24 -11.60
CA ALA A 67 -4.99 10.36 -10.90
C ALA A 67 -5.26 11.53 -11.84
N ILE A 68 -4.32 11.88 -12.71
CA ILE A 68 -4.51 12.92 -13.74
C ILE A 68 -5.65 12.53 -14.69
N MET A 69 -5.66 11.28 -15.16
CA MET A 69 -6.73 10.78 -16.02
C MET A 69 -8.09 10.81 -15.31
N HIS A 70 -8.14 10.44 -14.03
CA HIS A 70 -9.36 10.50 -13.22
C HIS A 70 -9.94 11.90 -13.13
N ILE A 71 -9.10 12.91 -12.90
CA ILE A 71 -9.49 14.32 -12.89
C ILE A 71 -9.96 14.78 -14.28
N ALA A 72 -9.25 14.40 -15.36
CA ALA A 72 -9.62 14.75 -16.72
C ALA A 72 -11.00 14.18 -17.12
N LEU A 73 -11.27 12.93 -16.72
CA LEU A 73 -12.57 12.30 -16.96
C LEU A 73 -13.69 12.97 -16.15
N LEU A 74 -13.41 13.36 -14.90
CA LEU A 74 -14.37 14.13 -14.09
C LEU A 74 -14.72 15.47 -14.77
N HIS A 75 -13.73 16.14 -15.33
CA HIS A 75 -13.94 17.43 -15.99
C HIS A 75 -14.73 17.32 -17.31
N LYS A 76 -14.76 16.14 -17.95
CA LYS A 76 -15.52 15.92 -19.18
C LYS A 76 -17.03 16.07 -18.95
N ASP A 77 -17.55 15.44 -17.89
CA ASP A 77 -18.99 15.39 -17.61
C ASP A 77 -19.39 16.29 -16.43
N GLY A 78 -18.41 16.75 -15.65
CA GLY A 78 -18.62 17.56 -14.44
C GLY A 78 -19.05 16.73 -13.22
N SER A 79 -19.19 17.41 -12.10
CA SER A 79 -19.62 16.81 -10.84
C SER A 79 -21.14 16.65 -10.80
N ASN A 80 -21.61 15.55 -10.24
CA ASN A 80 -23.01 15.26 -9.98
C ASN A 80 -23.29 15.40 -8.45
N ASN A 81 -24.50 15.08 -8.02
CA ASN A 81 -24.93 15.06 -6.64
C ASN A 81 -25.62 13.73 -6.29
N PRO A 82 -25.78 13.38 -4.98
CA PRO A 82 -26.34 12.10 -4.57
C PRO A 82 -27.76 11.83 -5.08
N LEU A 83 -28.54 12.86 -5.36
CA LEU A 83 -29.93 12.74 -5.83
C LEU A 83 -30.02 12.62 -7.36
N GLY A 84 -28.96 12.91 -8.10
CA GLY A 84 -28.93 12.90 -9.56
C GLY A 84 -29.84 13.96 -10.23
N ILE A 85 -30.29 14.95 -9.49
CA ILE A 85 -31.14 16.05 -10.02
C ILE A 85 -30.27 17.23 -10.50
N GLU A 86 -30.77 17.98 -11.47
CA GLU A 86 -30.06 19.14 -11.97
C GLU A 86 -29.96 20.26 -10.92
N SER A 87 -28.72 20.74 -10.69
CA SER A 87 -28.40 21.74 -9.69
C SER A 87 -27.84 23.04 -10.26
N TYR A 88 -28.20 23.39 -11.49
CA TYR A 88 -27.64 24.59 -12.19
C TYR A 88 -27.87 25.89 -11.45
N VAL A 89 -28.99 26.02 -10.75
CA VAL A 89 -29.35 27.24 -10.02
C VAL A 89 -28.68 27.38 -8.67
N ASP A 90 -28.07 26.27 -8.17
CA ASP A 90 -27.43 26.19 -6.84
C ASP A 90 -25.95 25.73 -6.96
N ARG A 91 -25.20 26.45 -7.78
CA ARG A 91 -23.77 26.21 -8.00
C ARG A 91 -22.95 27.42 -7.60
N VAL A 92 -21.80 27.10 -6.98
CA VAL A 92 -20.79 28.09 -6.62
C VAL A 92 -19.61 27.95 -7.58
N SER A 93 -18.99 29.06 -7.97
CA SER A 93 -17.78 29.05 -8.81
C SER A 93 -16.67 28.28 -8.13
N PHE A 94 -15.96 27.45 -8.89
CA PHE A 94 -14.81 26.71 -8.37
C PHE A 94 -13.72 27.66 -7.85
N TYR A 95 -13.34 28.66 -8.67
CA TYR A 95 -12.41 29.69 -8.24
C TYR A 95 -13.20 30.97 -7.87
N PRO A 96 -12.87 31.62 -6.72
CA PRO A 96 -11.81 31.27 -5.78
C PRO A 96 -12.23 30.28 -4.67
N TYR A 97 -13.53 29.99 -4.52
CA TYR A 97 -14.08 29.38 -3.31
C TYR A 97 -13.56 27.96 -3.04
N LEU A 98 -13.79 27.03 -3.97
CA LEU A 98 -13.35 25.64 -3.80
C LEU A 98 -11.84 25.49 -3.98
N ALA A 99 -11.23 26.27 -4.89
CA ALA A 99 -9.79 26.27 -5.09
C ALA A 99 -9.02 26.65 -3.82
N ILE A 100 -9.44 27.70 -3.11
CA ILE A 100 -8.82 28.12 -1.85
C ILE A 100 -9.01 27.06 -0.77
N LYS A 101 -10.20 26.47 -0.69
CA LYS A 101 -10.50 25.41 0.29
C LYS A 101 -9.65 24.16 0.06
N ASP A 102 -9.47 23.74 -1.18
CA ASP A 102 -8.63 22.60 -1.55
C ASP A 102 -7.15 22.86 -1.22
N ILE A 103 -6.64 24.06 -1.59
CA ILE A 103 -5.25 24.44 -1.26
C ILE A 103 -5.04 24.47 0.25
N PHE A 104 -5.98 25.05 1.01
CA PHE A 104 -5.88 25.08 2.47
C PHE A 104 -5.83 23.67 3.05
N SER A 105 -6.72 22.78 2.63
CA SER A 105 -6.76 21.39 3.09
C SER A 105 -5.47 20.64 2.76
N LEU A 106 -4.93 20.85 1.56
CA LEU A 106 -3.65 20.29 1.14
C LEU A 106 -2.49 20.78 2.00
N LEU A 107 -2.44 22.08 2.28
CA LEU A 107 -1.39 22.67 3.13
C LEU A 107 -1.45 22.12 4.56
N VAL A 108 -2.64 21.99 5.15
CA VAL A 108 -2.82 21.38 6.48
C VAL A 108 -2.31 19.94 6.48
N PHE A 109 -2.65 19.15 5.44
CA PHE A 109 -2.13 17.80 5.30
C PHE A 109 -0.61 17.76 5.18
N ILE A 110 -0.01 18.63 4.35
CA ILE A 110 1.44 18.70 4.17
C ILE A 110 2.14 19.07 5.48
N VAL A 111 1.63 20.02 6.23
CA VAL A 111 2.19 20.40 7.55
C VAL A 111 2.14 19.19 8.49
N PHE A 112 0.99 18.54 8.62
CA PHE A 112 0.84 17.34 9.47
C PHE A 112 1.80 16.23 9.05
N PHE A 113 1.87 15.91 7.78
CA PHE A 113 2.78 14.90 7.22
C PHE A 113 4.27 15.26 7.48
N SER A 114 4.61 16.54 7.32
CA SER A 114 5.98 17.03 7.51
C SER A 114 6.47 16.87 8.96
N VAL A 115 5.57 16.93 9.93
CA VAL A 115 5.93 16.69 11.35
C VAL A 115 6.47 15.27 11.53
N PHE A 116 5.82 14.27 10.97
CA PHE A 116 6.32 12.89 11.04
C PHE A 116 7.59 12.70 10.19
N LEU A 117 7.60 13.24 8.98
CA LEU A 117 8.72 13.05 8.07
C LEU A 117 10.04 13.65 8.59
N PHE A 118 9.99 14.86 9.16
CA PHE A 118 11.19 15.61 9.54
C PHE A 118 11.55 15.53 11.01
N TYR A 119 10.57 15.39 11.90
CA TYR A 119 10.82 15.41 13.33
C TYR A 119 10.70 14.05 14.00
N TYR A 120 9.82 13.18 13.49
CA TYR A 120 9.57 11.87 14.09
C TYR A 120 9.55 10.72 13.05
N PRO A 121 10.58 10.57 12.20
CA PRO A 121 10.56 9.62 11.08
C PRO A 121 10.41 8.15 11.52
N ASN A 122 10.86 7.83 12.73
CA ASN A 122 10.88 6.45 13.25
C ASN A 122 9.72 6.15 14.22
N LEU A 123 8.86 7.14 14.51
CA LEU A 123 7.80 6.99 15.53
C LEU A 123 6.82 5.85 15.23
N LEU A 124 6.53 5.65 13.95
CA LEU A 124 5.55 4.67 13.48
C LEU A 124 6.18 3.37 12.97
N GLY A 125 7.51 3.27 13.00
CA GLY A 125 8.24 2.11 12.49
C GLY A 125 8.40 1.00 13.51
N GLN A 126 8.67 -0.21 13.03
CA GLN A 126 8.99 -1.37 13.88
C GLN A 126 10.50 -1.45 14.17
N PRO A 127 10.90 -1.55 15.46
CA PRO A 127 12.31 -1.63 15.83
C PRO A 127 13.05 -2.83 15.22
N ASP A 128 12.39 -3.98 15.09
CA ASP A 128 12.99 -5.21 14.54
C ASP A 128 13.46 -5.05 13.08
N ASN A 129 12.94 -4.07 12.36
CA ASN A 129 13.35 -3.82 10.98
C ASN A 129 14.68 -3.07 10.85
N TYR A 130 15.27 -2.61 11.96
CA TYR A 130 16.64 -2.09 11.99
C TYR A 130 17.71 -3.20 11.97
N LEU A 131 17.31 -4.45 12.30
CA LEU A 131 18.19 -5.60 12.18
C LEU A 131 18.28 -6.02 10.72
N PRO A 132 19.47 -6.24 10.15
CA PRO A 132 19.63 -6.73 8.78
C PRO A 132 18.88 -8.04 8.56
N ALA A 133 18.33 -8.24 7.39
CA ALA A 133 17.61 -9.45 7.02
C ALA A 133 18.52 -10.68 7.18
N ASN A 134 18.06 -11.66 7.95
CA ASN A 134 18.73 -12.94 8.14
C ASN A 134 17.75 -14.09 7.91
N PRO A 135 17.87 -14.82 6.80
CA PRO A 135 16.98 -15.94 6.48
C PRO A 135 17.12 -17.13 7.44
N MET A 136 18.24 -17.20 8.19
CA MET A 136 18.50 -18.30 9.13
C MET A 136 17.90 -18.06 10.51
N VAL A 137 17.43 -16.86 10.79
CA VAL A 137 16.89 -16.49 12.11
C VAL A 137 15.49 -15.91 11.94
N THR A 138 14.48 -16.70 12.28
CA THR A 138 13.08 -16.25 12.25
C THR A 138 12.78 -15.41 13.48
N PRO A 139 12.24 -14.19 13.33
CA PRO A 139 11.79 -13.37 14.46
C PRO A 139 10.71 -14.09 15.28
N ALA A 140 10.68 -13.83 16.58
CA ALA A 140 9.68 -14.43 17.50
C ALA A 140 8.24 -14.03 17.10
N HIS A 141 8.06 -12.82 16.59
CA HIS A 141 6.80 -12.31 16.12
C HIS A 141 6.95 -11.67 14.73
N ILE A 142 6.36 -12.30 13.72
CA ILE A 142 6.23 -11.72 12.39
C ILE A 142 4.84 -11.08 12.32
N VAL A 143 4.79 -9.77 12.49
CA VAL A 143 3.56 -8.97 12.38
C VAL A 143 3.74 -7.88 11.33
N PRO A 144 2.71 -7.59 10.54
CA PRO A 144 2.79 -6.49 9.57
C PRO A 144 2.80 -5.14 10.28
N GLU A 145 3.17 -4.10 9.55
CA GLU A 145 3.05 -2.72 10.00
C GLU A 145 1.61 -2.38 10.39
N TRP A 146 1.45 -1.41 11.29
CA TRP A 146 0.16 -1.06 11.91
C TRP A 146 -0.96 -0.81 10.90
N TYR A 147 -0.67 -0.24 9.75
CA TYR A 147 -1.67 0.03 8.70
C TYR A 147 -2.20 -1.22 7.98
N PHE A 148 -1.54 -2.37 8.13
CA PHE A 148 -2.00 -3.67 7.64
C PHE A 148 -2.67 -4.54 8.72
N LEU A 149 -2.64 -4.14 9.99
CA LEU A 149 -3.20 -4.95 11.09
C LEU A 149 -4.69 -5.30 10.92
N PRO A 150 -5.58 -4.42 10.42
CA PRO A 150 -6.98 -4.80 10.18
C PRO A 150 -7.12 -5.97 9.21
N PHE A 151 -6.36 -5.97 8.11
CA PHE A 151 -6.34 -7.08 7.14
C PHE A 151 -5.76 -8.34 7.73
N TYR A 152 -4.71 -8.21 8.53
CA TYR A 152 -4.10 -9.33 9.25
C TYR A 152 -5.07 -9.97 10.26
N ALA A 153 -5.88 -9.18 10.96
CA ALA A 153 -6.90 -9.68 11.87
C ALA A 153 -7.99 -10.47 11.12
N ILE A 154 -8.45 -9.97 9.97
CA ILE A 154 -9.42 -10.68 9.11
C ILE A 154 -8.80 -12.00 8.62
N LEU A 155 -7.58 -11.97 8.08
CA LEU A 155 -6.89 -13.16 7.61
C LEU A 155 -6.80 -14.25 8.70
N ARG A 156 -6.49 -13.86 9.93
CA ARG A 156 -6.34 -14.79 11.07
C ARG A 156 -7.65 -15.24 11.72
N SER A 157 -8.78 -14.57 11.45
CA SER A 157 -10.07 -14.94 12.02
C SER A 157 -10.58 -16.27 11.46
N ILE A 158 -10.12 -16.66 10.27
CA ILE A 158 -10.49 -17.90 9.60
C ILE A 158 -9.30 -18.86 9.66
N PRO A 159 -9.46 -20.08 10.25
CA PRO A 159 -8.33 -21.00 10.42
C PRO A 159 -7.85 -21.66 9.13
N ASP A 160 -8.63 -21.58 8.03
CA ASP A 160 -8.22 -22.06 6.71
C ASP A 160 -7.51 -20.96 5.91
N LYS A 161 -6.38 -21.31 5.25
CA LYS A 161 -5.56 -20.35 4.51
C LYS A 161 -6.31 -19.70 3.35
N LEU A 162 -7.00 -20.52 2.55
CA LEU A 162 -7.76 -20.02 1.39
C LEU A 162 -8.93 -19.17 1.85
N GLY A 163 -9.68 -19.64 2.85
CA GLY A 163 -10.78 -18.89 3.46
C GLY A 163 -10.34 -17.55 4.03
N GLY A 164 -9.20 -17.50 4.74
CA GLY A 164 -8.63 -16.26 5.25
C GLY A 164 -8.25 -15.27 4.15
N VAL A 165 -7.64 -15.76 3.06
CA VAL A 165 -7.29 -14.91 1.90
C VAL A 165 -8.52 -14.39 1.17
N ILE A 166 -9.57 -15.20 1.03
CA ILE A 166 -10.83 -14.77 0.38
C ILE A 166 -11.56 -13.73 1.24
N ALA A 167 -11.48 -13.84 2.56
CA ALA A 167 -12.16 -12.93 3.49
C ALA A 167 -11.48 -11.55 3.59
N MET A 168 -10.19 -11.45 3.25
CA MET A 168 -9.38 -10.24 3.30
C MET A 168 -9.58 -9.37 2.05
#